data_6847b9663790c022c91cde13dac6a6a3
#
_entry.id   6847b9663790c022c91cde13dac6a6a3
#
_cell.length_a   1.000
_cell.length_b   1.000
_cell.length_c   1.000
_cell.angle_alpha   90.00
_cell.angle_beta   90.00
_cell.angle_gamma   90.00
#
_symmetry.space_group_name_H-M   'P 1'
#
loop_
_entity.id
_entity.type
_entity.pdbx_description
1 polymer ?
#
loop_
_entity_poly.entity_id
_entity_poly.type
_entity_poly.pdbx_seq_one_letter_code
_entity_poly.pdbx_strand_id
1 'polypeptide(L)'
;MGQGGVAPRGRLAAARGAWLVFEDEAGFSMTPSHARTWSQRGRTPVVRVRGRSRRRISIAAPTCYKPGHRSRLIYRPRRDGGNRDGRKSFSWRDYRDLLIAAHQQLGGPIVLIWDNLNVHKAAGLREFAESRDWLTILYLPSYAPDLNPVEGIWSLLRRGWLSNVAFSTPEHLIRTVRSGLRHIQYRSKPH
;
A
#
# COMPACT_ATOMS: atom_id res chain seq x y z
N MET A 1 26.81 10.60 -10.87
CA MET A 1 27.40 9.69 -9.86
C MET A 1 26.38 9.47 -8.76
N GLY A 2 25.95 8.26 -8.47
CA GLY A 2 25.02 7.96 -7.38
C GLY A 2 24.07 6.83 -7.73
N GLN A 3 24.60 5.62 -7.90
CA GLN A 3 23.77 4.40 -7.90
C GLN A 3 23.30 4.11 -6.47
N GLY A 4 22.32 4.90 -5.99
CA GLY A 4 21.61 4.67 -4.75
C GLY A 4 20.48 3.65 -4.93
N GLY A 5 20.74 2.52 -5.60
CA GLY A 5 19.75 1.51 -5.88
C GLY A 5 19.28 0.73 -4.64
N VAL A 6 18.17 -0.01 -4.79
CA VAL A 6 17.58 -0.92 -3.79
C VAL A 6 18.59 -1.97 -3.28
N ALA A 7 19.61 -2.32 -4.08
CA ALA A 7 20.64 -3.29 -3.74
C ALA A 7 21.42 -2.99 -2.43
N PRO A 8 21.83 -1.74 -2.09
CA PRO A 8 22.47 -1.44 -0.80
C PRO A 8 21.51 -1.63 0.39
N ARG A 9 20.24 -1.32 0.20
CA ARG A 9 19.20 -1.42 1.24
C ARG A 9 18.84 -2.86 1.57
N GLY A 10 18.80 -3.72 0.56
CA GLY A 10 18.64 -5.16 0.73
C GLY A 10 19.79 -5.80 1.50
N ARG A 11 21.04 -5.38 1.25
CA ARG A 11 22.21 -5.84 2.00
C ARG A 11 22.15 -5.42 3.46
N LEU A 12 21.71 -4.19 3.76
CA LEU A 12 21.54 -3.73 5.13
C LEU A 12 20.49 -4.56 5.88
N ALA A 13 19.36 -4.85 5.25
CA ALA A 13 18.32 -5.67 5.84
C ALA A 13 18.81 -7.11 6.09
N ALA A 14 19.52 -7.71 5.13
CA ALA A 14 20.09 -9.03 5.25
C ALA A 14 21.12 -9.12 6.39
N ALA A 15 22.04 -8.15 6.48
CA ALA A 15 23.06 -8.09 7.53
C ALA A 15 22.46 -7.95 8.94
N ARG A 16 21.27 -7.39 9.07
CA ARG A 16 20.53 -7.29 10.33
C ARG A 16 19.54 -8.41 10.57
N GLY A 17 19.43 -9.40 9.69
CA GLY A 17 18.37 -10.41 9.73
C GLY A 17 16.96 -9.80 9.71
N ALA A 18 16.83 -8.60 9.13
CA ALA A 18 15.62 -7.79 9.15
C ALA A 18 14.72 -8.06 7.94
N TRP A 19 13.45 -7.74 8.08
CA TRP A 19 12.53 -7.63 6.96
C TRP A 19 12.77 -6.32 6.20
N LEU A 20 12.93 -6.40 4.89
CA LEU A 20 12.89 -5.24 4.00
C LEU A 20 11.42 -4.95 3.71
N VAL A 21 10.96 -3.79 4.12
CA VAL A 21 9.55 -3.40 4.04
C VAL A 21 9.41 -2.15 3.18
N PHE A 22 8.61 -2.22 2.14
CA PHE A 22 8.19 -1.06 1.36
C PHE A 22 6.76 -0.71 1.74
N GLU A 23 6.51 0.53 2.05
CA GLU A 23 5.17 1.00 2.38
C GLU A 23 4.74 2.11 1.44
N ASP A 24 3.44 2.12 1.13
CA ASP A 24 2.81 3.14 0.30
C ASP A 24 1.31 3.25 0.62
N GLU A 25 0.74 4.44 0.34
CA GLU A 25 -0.68 4.72 0.49
C GLU A 25 -1.37 4.92 -0.85
N ALA A 26 -2.44 4.20 -1.09
CA ALA A 26 -3.30 4.43 -2.24
C ALA A 26 -4.72 4.83 -1.85
N GLY A 27 -5.25 5.82 -2.55
CA GLY A 27 -6.65 6.21 -2.48
C GLY A 27 -7.49 5.54 -3.56
N PHE A 28 -8.65 5.03 -3.16
CA PHE A 28 -9.64 4.42 -4.07
C PHE A 28 -10.98 5.13 -3.93
N SER A 29 -11.59 5.49 -5.05
CA SER A 29 -12.89 6.15 -5.11
C SER A 29 -14.00 5.15 -5.43
N MET A 30 -15.23 5.55 -5.13
CA MET A 30 -16.43 4.80 -5.52
C MET A 30 -16.66 4.82 -7.04
N THR A 31 -16.01 5.75 -7.76
CA THR A 31 -16.05 5.79 -9.23
C THR A 31 -15.02 4.80 -9.75
N PRO A 32 -15.42 3.76 -10.51
CA PRO A 32 -14.50 2.77 -11.03
C PRO A 32 -13.52 3.39 -12.02
N SER A 33 -12.31 2.84 -12.06
CA SER A 33 -11.39 3.08 -13.16
C SER A 33 -11.91 2.40 -14.44
N HIS A 34 -11.72 3.06 -15.58
CA HIS A 34 -12.07 2.49 -16.86
C HIS A 34 -10.95 1.55 -17.33
N ALA A 35 -11.32 0.34 -17.76
CA ALA A 35 -10.43 -0.56 -18.46
C ALA A 35 -11.12 -1.14 -19.68
N ARG A 36 -10.32 -1.56 -20.65
CA ARG A 36 -10.82 -2.31 -21.79
C ARG A 36 -11.40 -3.64 -21.29
N THR A 37 -12.57 -4.00 -21.81
CA THR A 37 -13.22 -5.28 -21.52
C THR A 37 -13.81 -5.88 -22.79
N TRP A 38 -14.10 -7.17 -22.76
CA TRP A 38 -14.73 -7.86 -23.86
C TRP A 38 -16.22 -7.65 -23.86
N SER A 39 -16.79 -7.50 -25.05
CA SER A 39 -18.22 -7.40 -25.28
C SER A 39 -18.60 -8.03 -26.61
N GLN A 40 -19.87 -8.27 -26.82
CA GLN A 40 -20.35 -8.69 -28.14
C GLN A 40 -20.04 -7.60 -29.19
N ARG A 41 -19.70 -8.04 -30.38
CA ARG A 41 -19.40 -7.14 -31.50
C ARG A 41 -20.60 -6.18 -31.72
N GLY A 42 -20.31 -4.90 -31.81
CA GLY A 42 -21.33 -3.85 -31.98
C GLY A 42 -22.07 -3.43 -30.70
N ARG A 43 -21.72 -3.99 -29.51
CA ARG A 43 -22.34 -3.60 -28.23
C ARG A 43 -21.27 -3.05 -27.28
N THR A 44 -21.31 -1.77 -26.98
CA THR A 44 -20.45 -1.16 -25.97
C THR A 44 -20.95 -1.53 -24.57
N PRO A 45 -20.09 -2.11 -23.69
CA PRO A 45 -20.49 -2.42 -22.32
C PRO A 45 -20.78 -1.12 -21.57
N VAL A 46 -21.90 -1.06 -20.87
CA VAL A 46 -22.31 0.09 -20.06
C VAL A 46 -22.32 -0.31 -18.60
N VAL A 47 -21.44 0.32 -17.80
CA VAL A 47 -21.45 0.19 -16.33
C VAL A 47 -22.19 1.38 -15.75
N ARG A 48 -23.37 1.13 -15.21
CA ARG A 48 -24.17 2.19 -14.54
C ARG A 48 -23.65 2.40 -13.13
N VAL A 49 -23.08 3.57 -12.86
CA VAL A 49 -22.63 3.97 -11.53
C VAL A 49 -23.67 4.88 -10.88
N ARG A 50 -23.94 4.69 -9.59
CA ARG A 50 -24.74 5.64 -8.83
C ARG A 50 -23.93 6.94 -8.69
N GLY A 51 -24.49 8.03 -9.12
CA GLY A 51 -24.04 9.43 -9.12
C GLY A 51 -22.77 9.78 -8.35
N ARG A 52 -22.34 11.00 -8.39
CA ARG A 52 -21.06 11.54 -7.84
C ARG A 52 -20.88 11.24 -6.34
N SER A 53 -20.49 10.01 -5.99
CA SER A 53 -20.05 9.73 -4.63
C SER A 53 -18.63 10.27 -4.46
N ARG A 54 -18.46 11.30 -3.63
CA ARG A 54 -17.14 11.82 -3.22
C ARG A 54 -16.46 10.90 -2.18
N ARG A 55 -17.07 9.77 -1.83
CA ARG A 55 -16.52 8.85 -0.83
C ARG A 55 -15.31 8.14 -1.40
N ARG A 56 -14.26 8.11 -0.59
CA ARG A 56 -12.99 7.44 -0.88
C ARG A 56 -12.62 6.54 0.28
N ILE A 57 -11.74 5.59 0.00
CA ILE A 57 -11.01 4.86 1.03
C ILE A 57 -9.52 5.04 0.76
N SER A 58 -8.73 5.16 1.79
CA SER A 58 -7.28 5.10 1.73
C SER A 58 -6.82 3.75 2.26
N ILE A 59 -5.77 3.21 1.67
CA ILE A 59 -5.15 1.95 2.11
C ILE A 59 -3.65 2.16 2.18
N ALA A 60 -3.09 1.96 3.36
CA ALA A 60 -1.66 1.85 3.57
C ALA A 60 -1.26 0.37 3.52
N ALA A 61 -0.21 0.03 2.79
CA ALA A 61 0.17 -1.36 2.55
C ALA A 61 1.68 -1.60 2.59
N PRO A 62 2.23 -2.05 3.73
CA PRO A 62 3.55 -2.65 3.82
C PRO A 62 3.68 -3.94 3.01
N THR A 63 4.64 -3.98 2.09
CA THR A 63 5.07 -5.18 1.37
C THR A 63 6.43 -5.62 1.91
N CYS A 64 6.50 -6.84 2.45
CA CYS A 64 7.59 -7.28 3.30
C CYS A 64 8.34 -8.44 2.66
N TYR A 65 9.66 -8.33 2.57
CA TYR A 65 10.57 -9.30 1.98
C TYR A 65 11.65 -9.69 2.98
N LYS A 66 11.95 -10.98 3.05
CA LYS A 66 13.10 -11.52 3.79
C LYS A 66 13.60 -12.76 3.08
N PRO A 67 14.92 -12.92 2.82
CA PRO A 67 15.48 -14.13 2.22
C PRO A 67 15.07 -15.37 3.01
N GLY A 68 14.70 -16.43 2.30
CA GLY A 68 14.24 -17.69 2.92
C GLY A 68 12.81 -17.65 3.49
N HIS A 69 12.10 -16.53 3.37
CA HIS A 69 10.73 -16.39 3.85
C HIS A 69 9.81 -16.01 2.67
N ARG A 70 8.56 -16.46 2.76
CA ARG A 70 7.53 -15.98 1.84
C ARG A 70 7.30 -14.48 2.04
N SER A 71 7.24 -13.73 0.96
CA SER A 71 6.85 -12.30 1.00
C SER A 71 5.47 -12.14 1.65
N ARG A 72 5.28 -11.06 2.39
CA ARG A 72 4.02 -10.75 3.07
C ARG A 72 3.51 -9.39 2.66
N LEU A 73 2.20 -9.29 2.53
CA LEU A 73 1.48 -8.04 2.29
C LEU A 73 0.58 -7.76 3.51
N ILE A 74 0.92 -6.74 4.25
CA ILE A 74 0.13 -6.24 5.37
C ILE A 74 -0.61 -5.00 4.86
N TYR A 75 -1.87 -4.79 5.24
CA TYR A 75 -2.60 -3.61 4.79
C TYR A 75 -3.63 -3.15 5.82
N ARG A 76 -3.82 -1.84 5.87
CA ARG A 76 -4.81 -1.19 6.73
C ARG A 76 -5.71 -0.30 5.87
N PRO A 77 -7.00 -0.62 5.73
CA PRO A 77 -7.96 0.29 5.10
C PRO A 77 -8.39 1.37 6.09
N ARG A 78 -8.50 2.60 5.60
CA ARG A 78 -9.11 3.73 6.27
C ARG A 78 -10.24 4.27 5.42
N ARG A 79 -11.39 4.47 6.01
CA ARG A 79 -12.50 5.18 5.36
C ARG A 79 -12.26 6.68 5.46
N ASP A 80 -12.54 7.42 4.40
CA ASP A 80 -12.82 8.85 4.50
C ASP A 80 -14.10 8.98 5.32
N GLY A 81 -13.96 8.86 6.63
CA GLY A 81 -15.03 9.19 7.55
C GLY A 81 -15.21 10.70 7.46
N GLY A 82 -16.43 11.18 7.27
CA GLY A 82 -16.76 12.58 7.47
C GLY A 82 -16.53 13.01 8.93
N ASN A 83 -15.40 12.60 9.51
CA ASN A 83 -14.95 13.00 10.84
C ASN A 83 -14.63 14.49 10.82
N ARG A 84 -15.00 15.15 11.89
CA ARG A 84 -14.81 16.58 12.17
C ARG A 84 -13.39 17.11 11.89
N ASP A 85 -12.38 16.24 11.81
CA ASP A 85 -10.99 16.62 11.56
C ASP A 85 -10.63 16.77 10.06
N GLY A 86 -11.54 16.50 9.13
CA GLY A 86 -11.35 16.74 7.69
C GLY A 86 -10.18 15.99 7.03
N ARG A 87 -9.49 15.11 7.74
CA ARG A 87 -8.29 14.41 7.24
C ARG A 87 -8.68 13.29 6.28
N LYS A 88 -8.23 13.42 5.06
CA LYS A 88 -8.49 12.45 3.97
C LYS A 88 -7.48 11.31 3.91
N SER A 89 -6.37 11.38 4.65
CA SER A 89 -5.20 10.51 4.58
C SER A 89 -4.79 10.01 5.96
N PHE A 90 -3.87 9.07 6.01
CA PHE A 90 -3.28 8.55 7.24
C PHE A 90 -2.52 9.65 7.99
N SER A 91 -2.60 9.63 9.32
CA SER A 91 -1.76 10.45 10.20
C SER A 91 -0.49 9.69 10.57
N TRP A 92 0.51 10.40 11.10
CA TRP A 92 1.72 9.74 11.60
C TRP A 92 1.44 8.70 12.72
N ARG A 93 0.37 8.88 13.51
CA ARG A 93 -0.06 7.90 14.52
C ARG A 93 -0.60 6.63 13.87
N ASP A 94 -1.35 6.75 12.78
CA ASP A 94 -1.86 5.60 12.05
C ASP A 94 -0.70 4.76 11.47
N TYR A 95 0.35 5.42 10.95
CA TYR A 95 1.56 4.76 10.46
C TYR A 95 2.35 4.10 11.60
N ARG A 96 2.52 4.78 12.72
CA ARG A 96 3.13 4.19 13.93
C ARG A 96 2.44 2.88 14.31
N ASP A 97 1.11 2.90 14.41
CA ASP A 97 0.32 1.74 14.80
C ASP A 97 0.34 0.63 13.75
N LEU A 98 0.47 1.00 12.46
CA LEU A 98 0.66 0.05 11.36
C LEU A 98 2.03 -0.63 11.46
N LEU A 99 3.10 0.12 11.76
CA LEU A 99 4.46 -0.41 11.90
C LEU A 99 4.59 -1.33 13.12
N ILE A 100 3.95 -0.98 14.25
CA ILE A 100 3.88 -1.85 15.43
C ILE A 100 3.19 -3.19 15.07
N ALA A 101 2.04 -3.12 14.42
CA ALA A 101 1.31 -4.31 13.99
C ALA A 101 2.11 -5.16 12.98
N ALA A 102 2.84 -4.50 12.07
CA ALA A 102 3.72 -5.18 11.13
C ALA A 102 4.88 -5.89 11.84
N HIS A 103 5.55 -5.23 12.80
CA HIS A 103 6.60 -5.83 13.59
C HIS A 103 6.13 -7.07 14.35
N GLN A 104 4.97 -6.99 15.01
CA GLN A 104 4.37 -8.12 15.72
C GLN A 104 4.07 -9.30 14.79
N GLN A 105 3.55 -9.05 13.57
CA GLN A 105 3.24 -10.10 12.61
C GLN A 105 4.49 -10.71 11.95
N LEU A 106 5.54 -9.92 11.76
CA LEU A 106 6.78 -10.35 11.11
C LEU A 106 7.73 -11.06 12.07
N GLY A 107 7.66 -10.76 13.36
CA GLY A 107 8.48 -11.38 14.40
C GLY A 107 9.96 -11.06 14.27
N GLY A 108 10.33 -9.87 13.81
CA GLY A 108 11.73 -9.49 13.64
C GLY A 108 11.95 -8.03 13.27
N PRO A 109 13.21 -7.57 13.21
CA PRO A 109 13.53 -6.20 12.85
C PRO A 109 13.03 -5.82 11.45
N ILE A 110 12.80 -4.52 11.26
CA ILE A 110 12.28 -3.92 10.02
C ILE A 110 13.25 -2.86 9.50
N VAL A 111 13.64 -2.98 8.25
CA VAL A 111 14.20 -1.89 7.44
C VAL A 111 13.09 -1.38 6.53
N LEU A 112 12.50 -0.26 6.90
CA LEU A 112 11.41 0.38 6.18
C LEU A 112 11.96 1.26 5.07
N ILE A 113 11.50 1.05 3.85
CA ILE A 113 11.76 1.90 2.70
C ILE A 113 10.52 2.74 2.44
N TRP A 114 10.66 4.04 2.52
CA TRP A 114 9.53 4.97 2.46
C TRP A 114 9.77 6.07 1.42
N ASP A 115 8.69 6.61 0.90
CA ASP A 115 8.76 7.80 0.09
C ASP A 115 9.02 9.07 0.95
N ASN A 116 9.24 10.18 0.28
CA ASN A 116 9.58 11.45 0.92
C ASN A 116 8.36 12.31 1.30
N LEU A 117 7.17 11.73 1.51
CA LEU A 117 5.99 12.49 1.92
C LEU A 117 6.20 13.17 3.29
N ASN A 118 5.64 14.37 3.44
CA ASN A 118 5.80 15.16 4.67
C ASN A 118 5.27 14.44 5.92
N VAL A 119 4.20 13.64 5.79
CA VAL A 119 3.65 12.88 6.91
C VAL A 119 4.63 11.81 7.41
N HIS A 120 5.46 11.25 6.53
CA HIS A 120 6.49 10.27 6.87
C HIS A 120 7.69 10.89 7.60
N LYS A 121 7.85 12.20 7.50
CA LYS A 121 8.89 13.00 8.18
C LYS A 121 8.40 13.69 9.45
N ALA A 122 7.17 13.41 9.88
CA ALA A 122 6.62 14.00 11.09
C ALA A 122 7.52 13.72 12.32
N ALA A 123 7.74 14.73 13.16
CA ALA A 123 8.62 14.63 14.32
C ALA A 123 8.27 13.44 15.21
N GLY A 124 6.98 13.25 15.54
CA GLY A 124 6.56 12.13 16.39
C GLY A 124 6.80 10.75 15.78
N LEU A 125 6.86 10.62 14.44
CA LEU A 125 7.20 9.35 13.80
C LEU A 125 8.70 9.11 13.81
N ARG A 126 9.50 10.17 13.68
CA ARG A 126 10.96 10.10 13.79
C ARG A 126 11.38 9.73 15.22
N GLU A 127 10.84 10.41 16.23
CA GLU A 127 11.08 10.09 17.65
C GLU A 127 10.68 8.65 17.97
N PHE A 128 9.54 8.21 17.44
CA PHE A 128 9.12 6.81 17.58
C PHE A 128 10.15 5.85 16.96
N ALA A 129 10.63 6.11 15.76
CA ALA A 129 11.62 5.26 15.10
C ALA A 129 12.95 5.22 15.85
N GLU A 130 13.44 6.39 16.33
CA GLU A 130 14.66 6.51 17.11
C GLU A 130 14.61 5.78 18.46
N SER A 131 13.40 5.67 19.03
CA SER A 131 13.15 4.93 20.29
C SER A 131 13.02 3.42 20.11
N ARG A 132 13.19 2.88 18.88
CA ARG A 132 12.98 1.46 18.58
C ARG A 132 14.22 0.86 17.90
N ASP A 133 14.81 -0.13 18.55
CA ASP A 133 15.97 -0.89 18.05
C ASP A 133 15.62 -1.79 16.84
N TRP A 134 14.34 -2.19 16.72
CA TRP A 134 13.84 -3.04 15.65
C TRP A 134 13.44 -2.28 14.36
N LEU A 135 13.43 -0.94 14.36
CA LEU A 135 12.98 -0.13 13.22
C LEU A 135 14.09 0.76 12.66
N THR A 136 14.39 0.60 11.38
CA THR A 136 15.27 1.50 10.64
C THR A 136 14.50 2.06 9.45
N ILE A 137 14.43 3.37 9.30
CA ILE A 137 13.74 4.03 8.19
C ILE A 137 14.76 4.56 7.19
N LEU A 138 14.56 4.24 5.92
CA LEU A 138 15.32 4.75 4.78
C LEU A 138 14.36 5.37 3.76
N TYR A 139 14.66 6.55 3.28
CA TYR A 139 13.80 7.21 2.30
C TYR A 139 14.24 6.94 0.88
N LEU A 140 13.24 6.78 -0.01
CA LEU A 140 13.46 6.74 -1.45
C LEU A 140 13.91 8.11 -1.95
N PRO A 141 14.66 8.20 -3.07
CA PRO A 141 14.85 9.45 -3.77
C PRO A 141 13.49 10.08 -4.12
N SER A 142 13.44 11.39 -4.15
CA SER A 142 12.24 12.10 -4.62
C SER A 142 11.92 11.72 -6.06
N TYR A 143 10.64 11.59 -6.36
CA TYR A 143 10.14 11.25 -7.71
C TYR A 143 10.65 9.91 -8.28
N ALA A 144 10.84 8.90 -7.45
CA ALA A 144 11.27 7.57 -7.87
C ALA A 144 10.22 6.47 -7.54
N PRO A 145 8.98 6.54 -8.05
CA PRO A 145 7.93 5.56 -7.78
C PRO A 145 8.30 4.17 -8.31
N ASP A 146 9.09 4.08 -9.38
CA ASP A 146 9.54 2.81 -9.97
C ASP A 146 10.40 1.97 -9.00
N LEU A 147 10.93 2.59 -7.96
CA LEU A 147 11.68 1.89 -6.91
C LEU A 147 10.78 1.34 -5.80
N ASN A 148 9.46 1.64 -5.83
CA ASN A 148 8.50 1.16 -4.85
C ASN A 148 7.64 0.01 -5.43
N PRO A 149 7.89 -1.24 -5.04
CA PRO A 149 7.14 -2.39 -5.57
C PRO A 149 5.65 -2.36 -5.21
N VAL A 150 5.23 -1.55 -4.23
CA VAL A 150 3.83 -1.41 -3.83
C VAL A 150 3.00 -0.77 -4.94
N GLU A 151 3.59 0.10 -5.77
CA GLU A 151 2.93 0.69 -6.94
C GLU A 151 2.47 -0.39 -7.95
N GLY A 152 3.24 -1.46 -8.11
CA GLY A 152 2.85 -2.62 -8.89
C GLY A 152 1.61 -3.32 -8.35
N ILE A 153 1.47 -3.40 -7.02
CA ILE A 153 0.28 -3.96 -6.36
C ILE A 153 -0.95 -3.10 -6.63
N TRP A 154 -0.81 -1.77 -6.52
CA TRP A 154 -1.90 -0.84 -6.83
C TRP A 154 -2.33 -0.93 -8.29
N SER A 155 -1.38 -1.07 -9.20
CA SER A 155 -1.64 -1.22 -10.63
C SER A 155 -2.41 -2.52 -10.92
N LEU A 156 -2.00 -3.64 -10.34
CA LEU A 156 -2.70 -4.92 -10.45
C LEU A 156 -4.11 -4.83 -9.89
N LEU A 157 -4.26 -4.23 -8.72
CA LEU A 157 -5.55 -4.08 -8.06
C LEU A 157 -6.53 -3.23 -8.88
N ARG A 158 -6.08 -2.07 -9.38
CA ARG A 158 -6.89 -1.19 -10.22
C ARG A 158 -7.34 -1.88 -11.51
N ARG A 159 -6.44 -2.60 -12.18
CA ARG A 159 -6.76 -3.27 -13.46
C ARG A 159 -7.56 -4.55 -13.31
N GLY A 160 -7.26 -5.34 -12.27
CA GLY A 160 -7.85 -6.68 -12.11
C GLY A 160 -9.16 -6.71 -11.34
N TRP A 161 -9.29 -5.91 -10.30
CA TRP A 161 -10.44 -6.02 -9.36
C TRP A 161 -11.33 -4.80 -9.31
N LEU A 162 -10.80 -3.61 -9.60
CA LEU A 162 -11.54 -2.36 -9.43
C LEU A 162 -12.02 -1.75 -10.74
N SER A 163 -11.52 -2.22 -11.88
CA SER A 163 -11.94 -1.69 -13.17
C SER A 163 -13.34 -2.17 -13.55
N ASN A 164 -14.13 -1.26 -14.11
CA ASN A 164 -15.49 -1.52 -14.61
C ASN A 164 -16.46 -2.06 -13.55
N VAL A 165 -16.21 -1.88 -12.26
CA VAL A 165 -17.07 -2.32 -11.15
C VAL A 165 -17.86 -1.16 -10.60
N ALA A 166 -19.18 -1.25 -10.61
CA ALA A 166 -20.07 -0.28 -9.96
C ALA A 166 -20.14 -0.56 -8.46
N PHE A 167 -19.47 0.25 -7.64
CA PHE A 167 -19.53 0.13 -6.19
C PHE A 167 -20.80 0.76 -5.64
N SER A 168 -21.59 -0.02 -4.90
CA SER A 168 -22.84 0.44 -4.28
C SER A 168 -22.59 1.16 -2.95
N THR A 169 -21.61 0.70 -2.18
CA THR A 169 -21.27 1.24 -0.85
C THR A 169 -19.74 1.24 -0.63
N PRO A 170 -19.21 2.05 0.30
CA PRO A 170 -17.80 1.97 0.69
C PRO A 170 -17.39 0.59 1.20
N GLU A 171 -18.29 -0.13 1.84
CA GLU A 171 -18.08 -1.50 2.32
C GLU A 171 -17.87 -2.47 1.16
N HIS A 172 -18.62 -2.30 0.07
CA HIS A 172 -18.44 -3.08 -1.16
C HIS A 172 -17.04 -2.81 -1.74
N LEU A 173 -16.64 -1.56 -1.85
CA LEU A 173 -15.29 -1.20 -2.30
C LEU A 173 -14.21 -1.82 -1.40
N ILE A 174 -14.31 -1.69 -0.07
CA ILE A 174 -13.35 -2.27 0.88
C ILE A 174 -13.27 -3.80 0.73
N ARG A 175 -14.39 -4.49 0.60
CA ARG A 175 -14.40 -5.95 0.37
C ARG A 175 -13.68 -6.34 -0.91
N THR A 176 -13.97 -5.64 -1.99
CA THR A 176 -13.35 -5.90 -3.30
C THR A 176 -11.84 -5.69 -3.23
N VAL A 177 -11.39 -4.59 -2.62
CA VAL A 177 -9.96 -4.32 -2.43
C VAL A 177 -9.31 -5.41 -1.57
N ARG A 178 -9.91 -5.78 -0.43
CA ARG A 178 -9.39 -6.86 0.42
C ARG A 178 -9.31 -8.20 -0.31
N SER A 179 -10.31 -8.52 -1.10
CA SER A 179 -10.31 -9.73 -1.93
C SER A 179 -9.17 -9.73 -2.94
N GLY A 180 -8.98 -8.61 -3.63
CA GLY A 180 -7.87 -8.44 -4.59
C GLY A 180 -6.49 -8.54 -3.92
N LEU A 181 -6.29 -7.87 -2.77
CA LEU A 181 -5.02 -7.93 -2.03
C LEU A 181 -4.72 -9.34 -1.52
N ARG A 182 -5.72 -10.06 -1.01
CA ARG A 182 -5.57 -11.48 -0.64
C ARG A 182 -5.16 -12.33 -1.84
N HIS A 183 -5.81 -12.13 -2.98
CA HIS A 183 -5.49 -12.88 -4.18
C HIS A 183 -4.06 -12.61 -4.65
N ILE A 184 -3.60 -11.37 -4.65
CA ILE A 184 -2.22 -10.99 -4.96
C ILE A 184 -1.27 -11.68 -3.97
N GLN A 185 -1.55 -11.62 -2.66
CA GLN A 185 -0.76 -12.25 -1.61
C GLN A 185 -0.57 -13.76 -1.81
N TYR A 186 -1.62 -14.47 -2.23
CA TYR A 186 -1.60 -15.94 -2.28
C TYR A 186 -1.27 -16.52 -3.65
N ARG A 187 -1.44 -15.77 -4.74
CA ARG A 187 -1.02 -16.20 -6.09
C ARG A 187 0.47 -16.06 -6.36
N SER A 188 1.19 -15.28 -5.59
CA SER A 188 2.66 -15.18 -5.69
C SER A 188 3.31 -16.47 -5.19
N LYS A 189 3.08 -17.59 -5.88
CA LYS A 189 4.01 -18.71 -5.82
C LYS A 189 5.18 -18.33 -6.75
N PRO A 190 6.43 -18.30 -6.27
CA PRO A 190 7.55 -18.33 -7.18
C PRO A 190 7.51 -19.66 -7.94
N HIS A 191 7.56 -19.60 -9.26
CA HIS A 191 7.94 -20.72 -10.09
C HIS A 191 9.43 -20.93 -9.95
#